data_7e93311454e52fad4dc2d0ed714bd11a
#
_entry.id   7e93311454e52fad4dc2d0ed714bd11a
#
_cell.length_a   1.000
_cell.length_b   1.000
_cell.length_c   1.000
_cell.angle_alpha   90.00
_cell.angle_beta   90.00
_cell.angle_gamma   90.00
#
_symmetry.space_group_name_H-M   'P 1'
#
loop_
_entity.id
_entity.type
_entity.pdbx_description
1 polymer ?
#
loop_
_entity_poly.entity_id
_entity_poly.type
_entity_poly.pdbx_seq_one_letter_code
_entity_poly.pdbx_strand_id
1 'polypeptide(L)'
;TSDRSKYIPVTMESLWWNHTLGMRDVATVFSANNPKTRVFEGKTLTLGGSCSREGRNLVGDLSALLIHETTFWSGWFRAPRTETAIIPDFDEKCAAICRQCVGEPITAFAGVPSWNLALMRRVLEYTGRKNLLEVWPRLEMFAHGGVEFAPYRTSFEELIPSEKMKYMETYNASEGFFAMADDPSRSDMLLMLDYGTFFEFRSGTQIVPLEGVECGKVYAVLITSNNGLWRYEIGDTVEFTSTNPYRIRFAGRTRQYINVFGEELIVDNAEHALLAACRKTGAVVSEYSVAPCYMSLRERGAHEWIVEFEREPDSLERFAEALDGELRAVNSDYDAKRRTTLERQRLTVVERGRFLAWMRARGKNKVPRLVNDRRVADEILAFQTEQTL
;
A
#
# COMPACT_ATOMS: atom_id res chain seq x y z
N THR A 1 -11.65 -9.88 -9.78
CA THR A 1 -11.95 -11.21 -10.30
C THR A 1 -11.75 -11.34 -11.81
N SER A 2 -10.98 -10.52 -12.45
CA SER A 2 -10.67 -10.66 -13.87
C SER A 2 -9.20 -10.30 -14.06
N ASP A 3 -8.52 -11.01 -14.96
CA ASP A 3 -7.15 -10.75 -15.41
C ASP A 3 -6.96 -9.36 -16.09
N ARG A 4 -7.87 -8.42 -15.84
CA ARG A 4 -7.88 -7.08 -16.44
C ARG A 4 -7.77 -6.02 -15.38
N SER A 5 -6.93 -5.03 -15.63
CA SER A 5 -6.82 -3.82 -14.82
C SER A 5 -8.21 -3.20 -14.60
N LYS A 6 -8.48 -2.82 -13.37
CA LYS A 6 -9.74 -2.19 -12.97
C LYS A 6 -9.64 -0.69 -13.28
N TYR A 7 -10.59 -0.19 -14.05
CA TYR A 7 -10.68 1.23 -14.37
C TYR A 7 -11.72 1.89 -13.48
N ILE A 8 -11.30 2.84 -12.68
CA ILE A 8 -12.17 3.69 -11.86
C ILE A 8 -12.28 5.05 -12.54
N PRO A 9 -13.51 5.55 -12.83
CA PRO A 9 -13.66 6.89 -13.38
C PRO A 9 -13.22 7.93 -12.35
N VAL A 10 -12.50 8.96 -12.80
CA VAL A 10 -12.16 10.14 -12.00
C VAL A 10 -12.69 11.35 -12.77
N THR A 11 -13.78 11.94 -12.26
CA THR A 11 -14.37 13.15 -12.84
C THR A 11 -13.63 14.40 -12.37
N MET A 12 -13.82 15.52 -13.05
CA MET A 12 -13.27 16.79 -12.59
C MET A 12 -13.85 17.22 -11.25
N GLU A 13 -15.11 16.89 -10.97
CA GLU A 13 -15.77 17.11 -9.69
C GLU A 13 -15.09 16.33 -8.57
N SER A 14 -14.82 15.03 -8.80
CA SER A 14 -14.11 14.18 -7.83
C SER A 14 -12.67 14.67 -7.62
N LEU A 15 -11.99 15.06 -8.70
CA LEU A 15 -10.63 15.57 -8.63
C LEU A 15 -10.53 16.80 -7.72
N TRP A 16 -11.47 17.76 -7.87
CA TRP A 16 -11.45 19.03 -7.12
C TRP A 16 -12.09 18.93 -5.73
N TRP A 17 -13.29 18.35 -5.64
CA TRP A 17 -14.10 18.35 -4.41
C TRP A 17 -13.86 17.14 -3.52
N ASN A 18 -13.00 16.23 -3.92
CA ASN A 18 -12.60 15.10 -3.11
C ASN A 18 -11.06 15.07 -2.95
N HIS A 19 -10.33 14.63 -3.96
CA HIS A 19 -8.89 14.41 -3.86
C HIS A 19 -8.08 15.68 -3.55
N THR A 20 -8.31 16.77 -4.31
CA THR A 20 -7.58 18.04 -4.10
C THR A 20 -7.98 18.68 -2.78
N LEU A 21 -9.25 18.61 -2.41
CA LEU A 21 -9.76 19.10 -1.14
C LEU A 21 -9.10 18.33 0.03
N GLY A 22 -9.08 17.00 -0.04
CA GLY A 22 -8.42 16.15 0.96
C GLY A 22 -6.93 16.46 1.12
N MET A 23 -6.18 16.60 0.03
CA MET A 23 -4.76 16.98 0.09
C MET A 23 -4.54 18.37 0.70
N ARG A 24 -5.40 19.35 0.38
CA ARG A 24 -5.37 20.68 0.99
C ARG A 24 -5.60 20.61 2.50
N ASP A 25 -6.59 19.82 2.90
CA ASP A 25 -6.97 19.73 4.31
C ASP A 25 -5.95 18.92 5.13
N VAL A 26 -5.25 17.96 4.54
CA VAL A 26 -4.05 17.33 5.15
C VAL A 26 -3.02 18.42 5.52
N ALA A 27 -2.70 19.32 4.62
CA ALA A 27 -1.75 20.41 4.88
C ALA A 27 -2.28 21.41 5.92
N THR A 28 -3.58 21.70 5.89
CA THR A 28 -4.26 22.62 6.83
C THR A 28 -4.27 22.05 8.24
N VAL A 29 -4.68 20.80 8.39
CA VAL A 29 -4.73 20.09 9.68
C VAL A 29 -3.32 19.91 10.25
N PHE A 30 -2.35 19.56 9.41
CA PHE A 30 -0.96 19.50 9.82
C PHE A 30 -0.49 20.82 10.43
N SER A 31 -0.78 21.95 9.77
CA SER A 31 -0.38 23.28 10.23
C SER A 31 -1.09 23.70 11.51
N ALA A 32 -2.37 23.38 11.65
CA ALA A 32 -3.14 23.64 12.86
C ALA A 32 -2.55 22.89 14.06
N ASN A 33 -2.15 21.63 13.88
CA ASN A 33 -1.52 20.80 14.91
C ASN A 33 -0.05 21.19 15.18
N ASN A 34 0.60 21.88 14.24
CA ASN A 34 1.99 22.28 14.34
C ASN A 34 2.16 23.79 14.07
N PRO A 35 1.75 24.70 14.97
CA PRO A 35 1.73 26.16 14.72
C PRO A 35 3.10 26.78 14.41
N LYS A 36 4.19 26.08 14.72
CA LYS A 36 5.56 26.50 14.40
C LYS A 36 6.14 25.85 13.15
N THR A 37 5.31 25.15 12.39
CA THR A 37 5.75 24.46 11.18
C THR A 37 6.24 25.47 10.13
N ARG A 38 7.24 25.05 9.38
CA ARG A 38 7.78 25.76 8.21
C ARG A 38 7.57 24.94 6.93
N VAL A 39 6.63 24.01 6.95
CA VAL A 39 6.37 23.09 5.83
C VAL A 39 6.10 23.85 4.52
N PHE A 40 5.43 24.98 4.57
CA PHE A 40 5.13 25.82 3.40
C PHE A 40 6.30 26.72 2.94
N GLU A 41 7.41 26.74 3.67
CA GLU A 41 8.61 27.47 3.22
C GLU A 41 9.47 26.66 2.24
N GLY A 42 9.03 25.49 1.88
CA GLY A 42 9.66 24.61 0.93
C GLY A 42 8.66 23.89 0.04
N LYS A 43 9.11 22.76 -0.52
CA LYS A 43 8.35 21.97 -1.46
C LYS A 43 8.00 20.61 -0.88
N THR A 44 6.85 20.08 -1.29
CA THR A 44 6.49 18.68 -1.06
C THR A 44 7.04 17.81 -2.18
N LEU A 45 7.87 16.84 -1.84
CA LEU A 45 8.34 15.83 -2.77
C LEU A 45 7.22 14.80 -2.97
N THR A 46 6.75 14.66 -4.22
CA THR A 46 5.66 13.77 -4.58
C THR A 46 6.14 12.74 -5.57
N LEU A 47 6.02 11.48 -5.22
CA LEU A 47 6.34 10.35 -6.08
C LEU A 47 5.03 9.82 -6.69
N GLY A 48 4.81 10.12 -7.97
CA GLY A 48 3.65 9.65 -8.72
C GLY A 48 3.90 8.32 -9.42
N GLY A 49 2.83 7.65 -9.78
CA GLY A 49 2.84 6.54 -10.74
C GLY A 49 3.09 7.02 -12.17
N SER A 50 2.40 6.43 -13.13
CA SER A 50 2.45 6.84 -14.53
C SER A 50 1.05 7.00 -15.11
N CYS A 51 0.91 7.79 -16.17
CA CYS A 51 -0.32 7.91 -16.94
C CYS A 51 -0.03 8.09 -18.43
N SER A 52 -1.01 7.73 -19.25
CA SER A 52 -0.97 7.85 -20.70
C SER A 52 -2.30 8.33 -21.26
N ARG A 53 -2.30 8.85 -22.48
CA ARG A 53 -3.54 9.21 -23.17
C ARG A 53 -4.06 8.04 -23.99
N GLU A 54 -5.32 7.69 -23.74
CA GLU A 54 -6.10 6.74 -24.53
C GLU A 54 -7.30 7.48 -25.16
N GLY A 55 -7.16 7.87 -26.40
CA GLY A 55 -8.13 8.71 -27.09
C GLY A 55 -8.26 10.09 -26.41
N ARG A 56 -9.43 10.38 -25.86
CA ARG A 56 -9.69 11.66 -25.13
C ARG A 56 -9.42 11.56 -23.64
N ASN A 57 -9.26 10.33 -23.10
CA ASN A 57 -9.12 10.11 -21.68
C ASN A 57 -7.64 10.06 -21.27
N LEU A 58 -7.37 10.48 -20.04
CA LEU A 58 -6.11 10.22 -19.37
C LEU A 58 -6.30 8.97 -18.50
N VAL A 59 -5.42 7.99 -18.65
CA VAL A 59 -5.50 6.68 -17.97
C VAL A 59 -4.19 6.41 -17.25
N GLY A 60 -4.25 5.95 -16.01
CA GLY A 60 -3.06 5.63 -15.23
C GLY A 60 -3.29 5.67 -13.73
N ASP A 61 -2.23 5.70 -12.96
CA ASP A 61 -2.30 5.79 -11.51
C ASP A 61 -2.93 7.09 -11.04
N LEU A 62 -3.76 7.04 -10.01
CA LEU A 62 -4.41 8.23 -9.44
C LEU A 62 -3.39 9.34 -9.12
N SER A 63 -2.25 9.00 -8.53
CA SER A 63 -1.20 9.96 -8.18
C SER A 63 -0.65 10.69 -9.42
N ALA A 64 -0.52 10.00 -10.56
CA ALA A 64 -0.10 10.62 -11.81
C ALA A 64 -1.19 11.53 -12.39
N LEU A 65 -2.47 11.11 -12.32
CA LEU A 65 -3.61 11.93 -12.72
C LEU A 65 -3.68 13.22 -11.89
N LEU A 66 -3.56 13.11 -10.57
CA LEU A 66 -3.54 14.27 -9.66
C LEU A 66 -2.39 15.23 -9.98
N ILE A 67 -1.19 14.70 -10.23
CA ILE A 67 -0.02 15.48 -10.59
C ILE A 67 -0.20 16.19 -11.94
N HIS A 68 -0.80 15.50 -12.91
CA HIS A 68 -1.03 16.04 -14.26
C HIS A 68 -2.07 17.17 -14.26
N GLU A 69 -3.15 17.00 -13.50
CA GLU A 69 -4.29 17.93 -13.45
C GLU A 69 -4.12 19.05 -12.41
N THR A 70 -3.07 19.03 -11.60
CA THR A 70 -2.81 20.13 -10.64
C THR A 70 -2.51 21.42 -11.36
N THR A 71 -3.04 22.52 -10.81
CA THR A 71 -2.91 23.88 -11.38
C THR A 71 -1.46 24.38 -11.40
N PHE A 72 -1.17 25.33 -12.27
CA PHE A 72 0.11 26.01 -12.41
C PHE A 72 0.72 26.45 -11.06
N TRP A 73 -0.08 26.97 -10.14
CA TRP A 73 0.36 27.43 -8.81
C TRP A 73 0.91 26.33 -7.91
N SER A 74 0.41 25.10 -8.04
CA SER A 74 0.87 23.95 -7.24
C SER A 74 2.32 23.56 -7.57
N GLY A 75 2.79 23.85 -8.76
CA GLY A 75 4.16 23.61 -9.17
C GLY A 75 5.20 24.38 -8.35
N TRP A 76 4.80 25.46 -7.65
CA TRP A 76 5.71 26.21 -6.77
C TRP A 76 5.94 25.51 -5.44
N PHE A 77 4.97 24.68 -5.01
CA PHE A 77 5.02 23.98 -3.73
C PHE A 77 5.30 22.48 -3.87
N ARG A 78 5.53 22.00 -5.10
CA ARG A 78 5.77 20.60 -5.40
C ARG A 78 7.12 20.39 -6.09
N ALA A 79 7.75 19.27 -5.78
CA ALA A 79 8.88 18.67 -6.49
C ALA A 79 8.60 17.18 -6.71
N PRO A 80 9.12 16.57 -7.76
CA PRO A 80 9.77 17.19 -8.92
C PRO A 80 8.77 17.90 -9.83
N ARG A 81 9.24 18.37 -11.00
CA ARG A 81 8.34 18.85 -12.07
C ARG A 81 7.46 17.73 -12.57
N THR A 82 6.30 18.09 -13.15
CA THR A 82 5.29 17.12 -13.63
C THR A 82 5.89 16.05 -14.52
N GLU A 83 6.68 16.45 -15.51
CA GLU A 83 7.28 15.53 -16.50
C GLU A 83 8.18 14.48 -15.82
N THR A 84 8.92 14.87 -14.78
CA THR A 84 9.75 13.96 -13.99
C THR A 84 8.92 13.07 -13.08
N ALA A 85 7.87 13.62 -12.45
CA ALA A 85 7.03 12.88 -11.51
C ALA A 85 6.27 11.71 -12.14
N ILE A 86 5.93 11.80 -13.43
CA ILE A 86 5.14 10.81 -14.17
C ILE A 86 5.96 9.91 -15.10
N ILE A 87 7.29 9.95 -15.06
CA ILE A 87 8.14 9.01 -15.82
C ILE A 87 7.70 7.57 -15.53
N PRO A 88 7.42 6.74 -16.54
CA PRO A 88 6.92 5.38 -16.31
C PRO A 88 7.96 4.45 -15.66
N ASP A 89 9.22 4.53 -16.11
CA ASP A 89 10.29 3.73 -15.53
C ASP A 89 10.71 4.28 -14.16
N PHE A 90 10.69 3.43 -13.14
CA PHE A 90 10.95 3.83 -11.76
C PHE A 90 12.41 4.21 -11.51
N ASP A 91 13.37 3.49 -12.09
CA ASP A 91 14.79 3.77 -11.90
C ASP A 91 15.18 5.06 -12.61
N GLU A 92 14.67 5.28 -13.82
CA GLU A 92 14.83 6.55 -14.54
C GLU A 92 14.21 7.71 -13.78
N LYS A 93 12.99 7.53 -13.27
CA LYS A 93 12.30 8.50 -12.42
C LYS A 93 13.11 8.87 -11.19
N CYS A 94 13.59 7.88 -10.44
CA CYS A 94 14.42 8.10 -9.24
C CYS A 94 15.71 8.86 -9.59
N ALA A 95 16.39 8.49 -10.67
CA ALA A 95 17.60 9.19 -11.12
C ALA A 95 17.31 10.63 -11.52
N ALA A 96 16.19 10.91 -12.18
CA ALA A 96 15.76 12.25 -12.54
C ALA A 96 15.39 13.08 -11.31
N ILE A 97 14.70 12.48 -10.32
CA ILE A 97 14.38 13.13 -9.04
C ILE A 97 15.65 13.47 -8.28
N CYS A 98 16.63 12.56 -8.20
CA CYS A 98 17.91 12.86 -7.54
C CYS A 98 18.59 14.08 -8.17
N ARG A 99 18.68 14.12 -9.50
CA ARG A 99 19.29 15.28 -10.20
C ARG A 99 18.54 16.59 -9.97
N GLN A 100 17.20 16.53 -9.91
CA GLN A 100 16.35 17.72 -9.82
C GLN A 100 16.14 18.20 -8.39
N CYS A 101 15.96 17.27 -7.43
CA CYS A 101 15.38 17.60 -6.12
C CYS A 101 16.40 17.67 -4.99
N VAL A 102 17.61 17.11 -5.15
CA VAL A 102 18.63 17.15 -4.07
C VAL A 102 18.97 18.57 -3.63
N GLY A 103 19.01 19.53 -4.56
CA GLY A 103 19.26 20.97 -4.26
C GLY A 103 18.00 21.77 -3.90
N GLU A 104 16.81 21.17 -3.94
CA GLU A 104 15.55 21.87 -3.66
C GLU A 104 15.26 21.92 -2.16
N PRO A 105 14.53 22.96 -1.70
CA PRO A 105 14.16 23.08 -0.29
C PRO A 105 12.97 22.16 0.06
N ILE A 106 13.20 20.87 0.09
CA ILE A 106 12.15 19.90 0.46
C ILE A 106 11.87 19.97 1.95
N THR A 107 10.59 20.13 2.30
CA THR A 107 10.10 20.20 3.69
C THR A 107 9.12 19.08 4.01
N ALA A 108 8.52 18.48 2.99
CA ALA A 108 7.59 17.38 3.13
C ALA A 108 7.73 16.39 1.98
N PHE A 109 7.18 15.20 2.18
CA PHE A 109 6.93 14.25 1.10
C PHE A 109 5.61 13.52 1.30
N ALA A 110 5.10 12.96 0.21
CA ALA A 110 3.80 12.29 0.19
C ALA A 110 3.84 11.04 -0.69
N GLY A 111 3.03 10.05 -0.33
CA GLY A 111 2.80 8.85 -1.12
C GLY A 111 2.96 7.54 -0.36
N VAL A 112 3.08 6.45 -1.10
CA VAL A 112 3.19 5.10 -0.54
C VAL A 112 4.54 4.90 0.17
N PRO A 113 4.58 4.39 1.40
CA PRO A 113 5.81 4.20 2.19
C PRO A 113 6.89 3.40 1.46
N SER A 114 6.56 2.26 0.87
CA SER A 114 7.53 1.41 0.16
C SER A 114 8.23 2.14 -0.99
N TRP A 115 7.49 2.90 -1.78
CA TRP A 115 8.05 3.67 -2.90
C TRP A 115 8.94 4.82 -2.43
N ASN A 116 8.49 5.53 -1.41
CA ASN A 116 9.29 6.61 -0.82
C ASN A 116 10.57 6.04 -0.20
N LEU A 117 10.52 4.91 0.50
CA LEU A 117 11.71 4.26 1.04
C LEU A 117 12.70 3.88 -0.06
N ALA A 118 12.23 3.33 -1.19
CA ALA A 118 13.08 3.01 -2.33
C ALA A 118 13.73 4.26 -2.94
N LEU A 119 12.97 5.35 -3.12
CA LEU A 119 13.49 6.63 -3.60
C LEU A 119 14.52 7.21 -2.62
N MET A 120 14.24 7.23 -1.32
CA MET A 120 15.13 7.81 -0.31
C MET A 120 16.48 7.11 -0.24
N ARG A 121 16.51 5.79 -0.45
CA ARG A 121 17.76 5.03 -0.60
C ARG A 121 18.57 5.54 -1.80
N ARG A 122 17.93 5.71 -2.96
CA ARG A 122 18.59 6.25 -4.17
C ARG A 122 19.13 7.65 -3.95
N VAL A 123 18.40 8.48 -3.18
CA VAL A 123 18.88 9.83 -2.82
C VAL A 123 20.13 9.77 -1.95
N LEU A 124 20.18 8.86 -0.95
CA LEU A 124 21.37 8.69 -0.11
C LEU A 124 22.55 8.11 -0.90
N GLU A 125 22.32 7.11 -1.75
CA GLU A 125 23.33 6.56 -2.66
C GLU A 125 23.90 7.66 -3.59
N TYR A 126 23.02 8.45 -4.21
CA TYR A 126 23.41 9.52 -5.13
C TYR A 126 24.22 10.63 -4.45
N THR A 127 23.86 10.98 -3.20
CA THR A 127 24.49 12.10 -2.47
C THR A 127 25.67 11.67 -1.62
N GLY A 128 25.82 10.38 -1.32
CA GLY A 128 26.80 9.87 -0.36
C GLY A 128 26.54 10.31 1.10
N ARG A 129 25.32 10.79 1.40
CA ARG A 129 24.95 11.27 2.73
C ARG A 129 24.48 10.13 3.63
N LYS A 130 24.57 10.33 4.95
CA LYS A 130 24.23 9.29 5.95
C LYS A 130 22.72 9.22 6.23
N ASN A 131 22.05 10.37 6.18
CA ASN A 131 20.62 10.49 6.42
C ASN A 131 20.01 11.64 5.59
N LEU A 132 18.69 11.71 5.54
CA LEU A 132 17.98 12.68 4.71
C LEU A 132 18.05 14.12 5.24
N LEU A 133 18.34 14.33 6.52
CA LEU A 133 18.50 15.71 7.06
C LEU A 133 19.80 16.35 6.57
N GLU A 134 20.79 15.57 6.15
CA GLU A 134 21.99 16.09 5.49
C GLU A 134 21.72 16.52 4.03
N VAL A 135 20.63 16.04 3.43
CA VAL A 135 20.15 16.43 2.08
C VAL A 135 19.10 17.53 2.18
N TRP A 136 18.08 17.30 3.01
CA TRP A 136 16.94 18.19 3.22
C TRP A 136 16.75 18.50 4.71
N PRO A 137 17.47 19.47 5.26
CA PRO A 137 17.53 19.72 6.72
C PRO A 137 16.23 20.27 7.32
N ARG A 138 15.23 20.57 6.49
CA ARG A 138 13.94 21.13 6.91
C ARG A 138 12.76 20.18 6.72
N LEU A 139 13.02 18.87 6.63
CA LEU A 139 11.95 17.87 6.58
C LEU A 139 11.14 17.88 7.87
N GLU A 140 9.82 17.99 7.75
CA GLU A 140 8.88 18.05 8.87
C GLU A 140 7.68 17.11 8.72
N MET A 141 7.27 16.73 7.49
CA MET A 141 6.05 15.97 7.25
C MET A 141 6.23 14.84 6.25
N PHE A 142 5.65 13.69 6.57
CA PHE A 142 5.35 12.63 5.61
C PHE A 142 3.85 12.31 5.66
N ALA A 143 3.12 12.66 4.60
CA ALA A 143 1.75 12.22 4.39
C ALA A 143 1.77 10.87 3.65
N HIS A 144 1.32 9.82 4.30
CA HIS A 144 1.40 8.46 3.76
C HIS A 144 0.05 7.76 3.73
N GLY A 145 -0.07 6.76 2.85
CA GLY A 145 -1.26 5.93 2.71
C GLY A 145 -1.04 4.79 1.72
N GLY A 146 -2.09 4.05 1.44
CA GLY A 146 -2.10 2.93 0.49
C GLY A 146 -1.58 1.61 1.04
N VAL A 147 -0.71 1.62 2.04
CA VAL A 147 -0.22 0.44 2.78
C VAL A 147 -0.05 0.78 4.26
N GLU A 148 -0.05 -0.24 5.12
CA GLU A 148 0.22 -0.06 6.54
C GLU A 148 1.61 0.52 6.78
N PHE A 149 1.72 1.57 7.60
CA PHE A 149 2.99 2.27 7.84
C PHE A 149 3.86 1.63 8.92
N ALA A 150 3.27 0.92 9.87
CA ALA A 150 3.98 0.37 11.03
C ALA A 150 5.26 -0.41 10.65
N PRO A 151 5.27 -1.28 9.61
CA PRO A 151 6.47 -2.01 9.19
C PRO A 151 7.61 -1.13 8.68
N TYR A 152 7.31 0.08 8.23
CA TYR A 152 8.28 1.01 7.64
C TYR A 152 8.79 2.06 8.62
N ARG A 153 8.09 2.27 9.73
CA ARG A 153 8.33 3.34 10.70
C ARG A 153 9.80 3.42 11.12
N THR A 154 10.37 2.33 11.59
CA THR A 154 11.77 2.29 12.05
C THR A 154 12.75 2.72 10.95
N SER A 155 12.55 2.24 9.72
CA SER A 155 13.39 2.64 8.59
C SER A 155 13.30 4.14 8.30
N PHE A 156 12.12 4.75 8.41
CA PHE A 156 11.95 6.20 8.23
C PHE A 156 12.54 7.00 9.39
N GLU A 157 12.45 6.52 10.62
CA GLU A 157 13.07 7.15 11.80
C GLU A 157 14.61 7.13 11.70
N GLU A 158 15.19 6.04 11.18
CA GLU A 158 16.63 5.95 10.88
C GLU A 158 17.05 6.90 9.75
N LEU A 159 16.23 7.01 8.69
CA LEU A 159 16.50 7.90 7.57
C LEU A 159 16.40 9.37 7.94
N ILE A 160 15.48 9.70 8.86
CA ILE A 160 15.17 11.08 9.27
C ILE A 160 15.19 11.14 10.80
N PRO A 161 16.39 11.15 11.41
CA PRO A 161 16.53 11.15 12.86
C PRO A 161 16.18 12.52 13.46
N SER A 162 14.88 12.88 13.48
CA SER A 162 14.37 14.16 13.93
C SER A 162 13.03 14.03 14.64
N GLU A 163 12.93 14.53 15.86
CA GLU A 163 11.67 14.64 16.61
C GLU A 163 10.65 15.60 15.94
N LYS A 164 11.12 16.49 15.06
CA LYS A 164 10.26 17.39 14.29
C LYS A 164 9.52 16.67 13.18
N MET A 165 10.04 15.54 12.71
CA MET A 165 9.38 14.75 11.67
C MET A 165 8.07 14.19 12.17
N LYS A 166 6.98 14.45 11.43
CA LYS A 166 5.65 13.95 11.73
C LYS A 166 5.13 13.09 10.59
N TYR A 167 4.46 12.03 10.96
CA TYR A 167 3.87 11.05 10.04
C TYR A 167 2.36 11.19 10.10
N MET A 168 1.72 11.42 8.96
CA MET A 168 0.29 11.67 8.86
C MET A 168 -0.34 10.65 7.92
N GLU A 169 -1.15 9.76 8.49
CA GLU A 169 -1.83 8.73 7.72
C GLU A 169 -3.02 9.30 6.96
N THR A 170 -3.22 8.81 5.74
CA THR A 170 -4.35 9.15 4.88
C THR A 170 -4.96 7.89 4.29
N TYR A 171 -6.28 7.83 4.23
CA TYR A 171 -7.01 6.82 3.50
C TYR A 171 -7.50 7.41 2.18
N ASN A 172 -6.67 7.23 1.16
CA ASN A 172 -6.90 7.71 -0.19
C ASN A 172 -6.79 6.54 -1.19
N ALA A 173 -7.80 6.33 -1.99
CA ALA A 173 -7.89 5.30 -3.03
C ALA A 173 -8.28 5.93 -4.37
N SER A 174 -8.25 5.17 -5.45
CA SER A 174 -8.73 5.65 -6.77
C SER A 174 -10.19 6.08 -6.74
N GLU A 175 -10.96 5.47 -5.88
CA GLU A 175 -12.39 5.73 -5.67
C GLU A 175 -12.68 7.03 -4.91
N GLY A 176 -11.72 7.56 -4.13
CA GLY A 176 -11.87 8.79 -3.36
C GLY A 176 -10.87 8.94 -2.22
N PHE A 177 -10.81 10.14 -1.67
CA PHE A 177 -10.14 10.45 -0.41
C PHE A 177 -11.17 10.34 0.71
N PHE A 178 -10.95 9.48 1.70
CA PHE A 178 -11.98 9.10 2.67
C PHE A 178 -11.70 9.52 4.10
N ALA A 179 -10.43 9.48 4.54
CA ALA A 179 -10.08 9.81 5.92
C ALA A 179 -8.63 10.30 6.04
N MET A 180 -8.33 10.99 7.14
CA MET A 180 -6.99 11.41 7.49
C MET A 180 -6.75 11.41 9.00
N ALA A 181 -5.51 11.21 9.43
CA ALA A 181 -5.08 11.41 10.79
C ALA A 181 -5.07 12.92 11.10
N ASP A 182 -6.03 13.39 11.88
CA ASP A 182 -6.22 14.81 12.23
C ASP A 182 -5.73 15.15 13.63
N ASP A 183 -5.61 14.16 14.52
CA ASP A 183 -5.19 14.30 15.90
C ASP A 183 -3.91 13.48 16.16
N PRO A 184 -2.77 14.11 16.42
CA PRO A 184 -1.50 13.42 16.63
C PRO A 184 -1.44 12.55 17.91
N SER A 185 -2.40 12.71 18.83
CA SER A 185 -2.51 11.87 20.03
C SER A 185 -3.25 10.54 19.78
N ARG A 186 -3.81 10.36 18.58
CA ARG A 186 -4.65 9.21 18.20
C ARG A 186 -4.00 8.38 17.11
N SER A 187 -4.40 7.11 17.03
CA SER A 187 -3.99 6.17 15.98
C SER A 187 -5.11 5.82 15.00
N ASP A 188 -6.17 6.61 14.98
CA ASP A 188 -7.29 6.50 14.06
C ASP A 188 -7.40 7.75 13.18
N MET A 189 -8.25 7.68 12.17
CA MET A 189 -8.44 8.75 11.18
C MET A 189 -9.85 9.34 11.30
N LEU A 190 -9.96 10.65 11.09
CA LEU A 190 -11.23 11.33 10.92
C LEU A 190 -11.84 10.94 9.57
N LEU A 191 -13.08 10.45 9.56
CA LEU A 191 -13.83 10.16 8.34
C LEU A 191 -14.36 11.47 7.74
N MET A 192 -14.02 11.73 6.47
CA MET A 192 -14.38 12.96 5.77
C MET A 192 -15.74 12.81 5.09
N LEU A 193 -16.74 13.53 5.58
CA LEU A 193 -18.15 13.36 5.17
C LEU A 193 -18.61 14.36 4.09
N ASP A 194 -17.84 15.40 3.86
CA ASP A 194 -18.19 16.54 3.00
C ASP A 194 -17.38 16.58 1.69
N TYR A 195 -16.73 15.47 1.32
CA TYR A 195 -15.91 15.37 0.11
C TYR A 195 -16.64 14.73 -1.08
N GLY A 196 -17.97 14.91 -1.15
CA GLY A 196 -18.77 14.40 -2.28
C GLY A 196 -18.89 12.88 -2.31
N THR A 197 -18.73 12.23 -1.17
CA THR A 197 -18.87 10.78 -0.97
C THR A 197 -19.94 10.50 0.06
N PHE A 198 -20.94 9.71 -0.32
CA PHE A 198 -21.94 9.16 0.59
C PHE A 198 -21.52 7.75 1.00
N PHE A 199 -21.47 7.49 2.29
CA PHE A 199 -21.01 6.24 2.86
C PHE A 199 -22.17 5.37 3.36
N GLU A 200 -22.11 4.09 3.01
CA GLU A 200 -22.85 3.00 3.61
C GLU A 200 -21.88 1.90 4.05
N PHE A 201 -22.30 1.08 5.00
CA PHE A 201 -21.44 0.07 5.60
C PHE A 201 -22.14 -1.29 5.61
N ARG A 202 -21.42 -2.36 5.25
CA ARG A 202 -21.98 -3.70 5.24
C ARG A 202 -21.41 -4.54 6.39
N SER A 203 -22.31 -5.09 7.20
CA SER A 203 -22.00 -6.10 8.22
C SER A 203 -22.71 -7.40 7.86
N GLY A 204 -21.96 -8.41 7.46
CA GLY A 204 -22.56 -9.63 6.91
C GLY A 204 -23.40 -9.34 5.66
N THR A 205 -24.70 -9.58 5.72
CA THR A 205 -25.68 -9.30 4.64
C THR A 205 -26.42 -7.98 4.81
N GLN A 206 -26.27 -7.30 5.95
CA GLN A 206 -26.97 -6.05 6.25
C GLN A 206 -26.18 -4.86 5.77
N ILE A 207 -26.88 -3.89 5.15
CA ILE A 207 -26.36 -2.55 4.86
C ILE A 207 -26.81 -1.62 5.98
N VAL A 208 -25.84 -0.94 6.57
CA VAL A 208 -26.02 -0.04 7.70
C VAL A 208 -25.66 1.38 7.22
N PRO A 209 -26.53 2.37 7.39
CA PRO A 209 -26.19 3.76 7.15
C PRO A 209 -25.20 4.28 8.21
N LEU A 210 -24.59 5.45 7.95
CA LEU A 210 -23.55 6.00 8.82
C LEU A 210 -24.02 6.19 10.28
N GLU A 211 -25.26 6.65 10.48
CA GLU A 211 -25.84 6.83 11.81
C GLU A 211 -26.13 5.53 12.57
N GLY A 212 -26.09 4.40 11.86
CA GLY A 212 -26.33 3.08 12.46
C GLY A 212 -25.05 2.29 12.77
N VAL A 213 -23.87 2.86 12.55
CA VAL A 213 -22.62 2.15 12.86
C VAL A 213 -22.33 2.15 14.36
N GLU A 214 -21.61 1.13 14.81
CA GLU A 214 -21.24 0.93 16.21
C GLU A 214 -19.72 0.88 16.36
N CYS A 215 -19.19 1.52 17.41
CA CYS A 215 -17.77 1.45 17.75
C CYS A 215 -17.32 0.01 18.05
N GLY A 216 -16.10 -0.33 17.62
CA GLY A 216 -15.50 -1.65 17.81
C GLY A 216 -16.00 -2.71 16.82
N LYS A 217 -16.92 -2.35 15.92
CA LYS A 217 -17.36 -3.25 14.83
C LYS A 217 -16.65 -2.96 13.52
N VAL A 218 -16.37 -4.03 12.78
CA VAL A 218 -15.75 -3.99 11.46
C VAL A 218 -16.82 -4.06 10.39
N TYR A 219 -16.72 -3.16 9.41
CA TYR A 219 -17.66 -3.04 8.29
C TYR A 219 -16.93 -2.99 6.96
N ALA A 220 -17.50 -3.60 5.92
CA ALA A 220 -17.09 -3.34 4.55
C ALA A 220 -17.65 -1.98 4.10
N VAL A 221 -16.81 -1.21 3.39
CA VAL A 221 -17.15 0.14 2.96
C VAL A 221 -17.84 0.12 1.59
N LEU A 222 -19.00 0.74 1.51
CA LEU A 222 -19.71 1.03 0.27
C LEU A 222 -19.80 2.54 0.07
N ILE A 223 -19.61 3.00 -1.15
CA ILE A 223 -19.67 4.42 -1.49
C ILE A 223 -20.59 4.71 -2.65
N THR A 224 -21.22 5.87 -2.58
CA THR A 224 -21.79 6.56 -3.74
C THR A 224 -21.10 7.90 -3.84
N SER A 225 -20.50 8.21 -4.99
CA SER A 225 -19.59 9.34 -5.09
C SER A 225 -19.75 10.13 -6.39
N ASN A 226 -19.24 11.36 -6.38
CA ASN A 226 -19.27 12.29 -7.48
C ASN A 226 -18.41 11.88 -8.70
N ASN A 227 -17.67 10.77 -8.61
CA ASN A 227 -16.99 10.16 -9.75
C ASN A 227 -17.85 9.11 -10.49
N GLY A 228 -19.15 9.01 -10.16
CA GLY A 228 -20.11 8.14 -10.85
C GLY A 228 -20.18 6.72 -10.31
N LEU A 229 -19.62 6.45 -9.14
CA LEU A 229 -19.80 5.17 -8.44
C LEU A 229 -21.11 5.19 -7.65
N TRP A 230 -21.91 4.12 -7.81
CA TRP A 230 -23.20 3.96 -7.15
C TRP A 230 -23.18 2.72 -6.28
N ARG A 231 -23.30 2.88 -4.95
CA ARG A 231 -23.32 1.78 -3.98
C ARG A 231 -22.18 0.78 -4.21
N TYR A 232 -21.03 1.35 -4.52
CA TYR A 232 -19.86 0.59 -4.93
C TYR A 232 -19.13 0.06 -3.71
N GLU A 233 -18.92 -1.25 -3.65
CA GLU A 233 -18.11 -1.89 -2.61
C GLU A 233 -16.63 -1.80 -2.97
N ILE A 234 -15.88 -0.99 -2.23
CA ILE A 234 -14.44 -0.76 -2.46
C ILE A 234 -13.64 -2.06 -2.28
N GLY A 235 -14.12 -2.91 -1.37
CA GLY A 235 -13.44 -4.13 -0.95
C GLY A 235 -12.64 -3.96 0.35
N ASP A 236 -12.57 -2.75 0.88
CA ASP A 236 -11.90 -2.46 2.15
C ASP A 236 -12.86 -2.60 3.33
N THR A 237 -12.30 -2.90 4.49
CA THR A 237 -13.02 -2.92 5.76
C THR A 237 -12.43 -1.92 6.74
N VAL A 238 -13.31 -1.28 7.52
CA VAL A 238 -12.94 -0.31 8.54
C VAL A 238 -13.59 -0.66 9.87
N GLU A 239 -12.91 -0.36 10.96
CA GLU A 239 -13.43 -0.40 12.32
C GLU A 239 -13.75 1.04 12.76
N PHE A 240 -14.95 1.27 13.26
CA PHE A 240 -15.29 2.55 13.88
C PHE A 240 -14.73 2.63 15.29
N THR A 241 -13.98 3.70 15.57
CA THR A 241 -13.39 3.97 16.89
C THR A 241 -14.13 5.09 17.62
N SER A 242 -14.93 5.87 16.90
CA SER A 242 -15.82 6.92 17.42
C SER A 242 -16.94 7.19 16.42
N THR A 243 -18.09 7.64 16.94
CA THR A 243 -19.23 8.11 16.14
C THR A 243 -19.52 9.61 16.33
N ASN A 244 -18.74 10.31 17.16
CA ASN A 244 -18.84 11.75 17.34
C ASN A 244 -17.47 12.36 17.71
N PRO A 245 -16.70 12.90 16.76
CA PRO A 245 -16.88 12.74 15.31
C PRO A 245 -16.71 11.28 14.86
N TYR A 246 -17.13 10.97 13.64
CA TYR A 246 -16.91 9.64 13.06
C TYR A 246 -15.43 9.43 12.77
N ARG A 247 -14.88 8.39 13.37
CA ARG A 247 -13.47 8.03 13.23
C ARG A 247 -13.33 6.55 12.91
N ILE A 248 -12.39 6.25 12.09
CA ILE A 248 -12.16 4.90 11.59
C ILE A 248 -10.70 4.49 11.70
N ARG A 249 -10.50 3.19 11.73
CA ARG A 249 -9.21 2.54 11.48
C ARG A 249 -9.38 1.57 10.32
N PHE A 250 -8.42 1.52 9.43
CA PHE A 250 -8.40 0.48 8.40
C PHE A 250 -8.28 -0.89 9.08
N ALA A 251 -9.18 -1.82 8.75
CA ALA A 251 -9.25 -3.13 9.38
C ALA A 251 -8.82 -4.28 8.44
N GLY A 252 -8.67 -4.00 7.15
CA GLY A 252 -8.28 -4.97 6.14
C GLY A 252 -9.17 -4.92 4.90
N ARG A 253 -9.30 -6.08 4.23
CA ARG A 253 -10.17 -6.22 3.05
C ARG A 253 -11.19 -7.35 3.21
N THR A 254 -12.27 -7.28 2.44
CA THR A 254 -13.31 -8.31 2.40
C THR A 254 -12.82 -9.62 1.79
N ARG A 255 -11.72 -9.61 1.04
CA ARG A 255 -11.02 -10.76 0.48
C ARG A 255 -9.60 -10.83 1.01
N GLN A 256 -9.05 -12.05 1.09
CA GLN A 256 -7.64 -12.21 1.43
C GLN A 256 -6.76 -11.67 0.30
N TYR A 257 -5.78 -10.86 0.65
CA TYR A 257 -4.83 -10.23 -0.25
C TYR A 257 -3.54 -9.90 0.48
N ILE A 258 -2.47 -9.65 -0.26
CA ILE A 258 -1.24 -9.05 0.26
C ILE A 258 -0.92 -7.78 -0.52
N ASN A 259 -0.67 -6.68 0.20
CA ASN A 259 -0.46 -5.34 -0.38
C ASN A 259 0.54 -4.53 0.47
N VAL A 260 1.61 -5.13 0.91
CA VAL A 260 2.60 -4.48 1.78
C VAL A 260 3.48 -3.52 0.98
N PHE A 261 3.66 -3.78 -0.32
CA PHE A 261 4.52 -3.00 -1.21
C PHE A 261 3.72 -2.25 -2.29
N GLY A 262 2.39 -2.35 -2.29
CA GLY A 262 1.49 -1.80 -3.31
C GLY A 262 1.22 -2.76 -4.46
N GLU A 263 1.38 -4.07 -4.25
CA GLU A 263 1.24 -5.12 -5.26
C GLU A 263 -0.17 -5.66 -5.44
N GLU A 264 -1.07 -5.38 -4.51
CA GLU A 264 -2.48 -5.80 -4.51
C GLU A 264 -2.73 -7.26 -4.98
N LEU A 265 -1.89 -8.18 -4.52
CA LEU A 265 -1.99 -9.59 -4.90
C LEU A 265 -3.16 -10.24 -4.16
N ILE A 266 -4.15 -10.76 -4.91
CA ILE A 266 -5.31 -11.47 -4.38
C ILE A 266 -5.12 -12.99 -4.45
N VAL A 267 -5.95 -13.74 -3.71
CA VAL A 267 -5.87 -15.22 -3.66
C VAL A 267 -5.99 -15.84 -5.05
N ASP A 268 -6.88 -15.33 -5.90
CA ASP A 268 -7.09 -15.85 -7.26
C ASP A 268 -5.80 -15.79 -8.11
N ASN A 269 -5.02 -14.69 -7.97
CA ASN A 269 -3.72 -14.57 -8.63
C ASN A 269 -2.71 -15.60 -8.08
N ALA A 270 -2.67 -15.73 -6.75
CA ALA A 270 -1.78 -16.66 -6.07
C ALA A 270 -2.07 -18.12 -6.46
N GLU A 271 -3.35 -18.52 -6.46
CA GLU A 271 -3.77 -19.88 -6.83
C GLU A 271 -3.52 -20.18 -8.30
N HIS A 272 -3.78 -19.21 -9.20
CA HIS A 272 -3.49 -19.37 -10.62
C HIS A 272 -2.00 -19.63 -10.85
N ALA A 273 -1.14 -18.79 -10.27
CA ALA A 273 0.30 -18.89 -10.42
C ALA A 273 0.87 -20.18 -9.80
N LEU A 274 0.34 -20.57 -8.63
CA LEU A 274 0.70 -21.81 -7.96
C LEU A 274 0.36 -23.05 -8.80
N LEU A 275 -0.84 -23.10 -9.37
CA LEU A 275 -1.27 -24.18 -10.26
C LEU A 275 -0.42 -24.27 -11.52
N ALA A 276 -0.03 -23.14 -12.10
CA ALA A 276 0.85 -23.10 -13.27
C ALA A 276 2.25 -23.62 -12.92
N ALA A 277 2.81 -23.21 -11.76
CA ALA A 277 4.09 -23.72 -11.29
C ALA A 277 4.04 -25.23 -11.03
N CYS A 278 2.98 -25.72 -10.41
CA CYS A 278 2.74 -27.17 -10.21
C CYS A 278 2.74 -27.94 -11.55
N ARG A 279 2.01 -27.46 -12.55
CA ARG A 279 1.94 -28.10 -13.88
C ARG A 279 3.30 -28.15 -14.56
N LYS A 280 4.10 -27.10 -14.47
CA LYS A 280 5.41 -26.99 -15.09
C LYS A 280 6.49 -27.87 -14.45
N THR A 281 6.30 -28.26 -13.19
CA THR A 281 7.32 -28.95 -12.38
C THR A 281 6.87 -30.30 -11.82
N GLY A 282 5.65 -30.73 -12.15
CA GLY A 282 5.07 -31.98 -11.64
C GLY A 282 4.77 -31.97 -10.14
N ALA A 283 4.86 -30.83 -9.46
CA ALA A 283 4.56 -30.71 -8.05
C ALA A 283 3.07 -30.88 -7.72
N VAL A 284 2.77 -31.28 -6.49
CA VAL A 284 1.44 -31.23 -5.91
C VAL A 284 1.55 -30.55 -4.55
N VAL A 285 0.91 -29.40 -4.42
CA VAL A 285 0.85 -28.63 -3.17
C VAL A 285 -0.37 -29.05 -2.39
N SER A 286 -0.20 -29.42 -1.12
CA SER A 286 -1.29 -29.71 -0.20
C SER A 286 -1.80 -28.47 0.50
N GLU A 287 -0.91 -27.54 0.89
CA GLU A 287 -1.27 -26.31 1.59
C GLU A 287 -0.22 -25.24 1.39
N TYR A 288 -0.63 -23.97 1.51
CA TYR A 288 0.29 -22.83 1.46
C TYR A 288 -0.22 -21.60 2.24
N SER A 289 0.71 -20.74 2.60
CA SER A 289 0.44 -19.40 3.10
C SER A 289 1.53 -18.44 2.62
N VAL A 290 1.19 -17.20 2.36
CA VAL A 290 2.11 -16.17 1.87
C VAL A 290 2.13 -15.01 2.83
N ALA A 291 3.31 -14.60 3.26
CA ALA A 291 3.55 -13.48 4.16
C ALA A 291 4.62 -12.54 3.63
N PRO A 292 4.65 -11.26 4.05
CA PRO A 292 5.69 -10.34 3.62
C PRO A 292 7.03 -10.60 4.31
N CYS A 293 8.12 -10.46 3.56
CA CYS A 293 9.44 -10.13 4.08
C CYS A 293 9.63 -8.63 3.91
N TYR A 294 9.54 -7.89 5.01
CA TYR A 294 9.54 -6.43 4.94
C TYR A 294 10.86 -5.87 4.38
N MET A 295 10.72 -4.80 3.63
CA MET A 295 11.83 -4.05 3.09
C MET A 295 12.57 -3.31 4.25
N SER A 296 13.88 -3.22 4.16
CA SER A 296 14.73 -2.48 5.09
C SER A 296 15.56 -1.43 4.34
N LEU A 297 16.41 -0.68 5.00
CA LEU A 297 17.33 0.25 4.33
C LEU A 297 18.31 -0.44 3.37
N ARG A 298 18.59 -1.71 3.59
CA ARG A 298 19.62 -2.46 2.84
C ARG A 298 19.04 -3.51 1.89
N GLU A 299 17.78 -3.91 2.09
CA GLU A 299 17.16 -5.02 1.36
C GLU A 299 15.81 -4.61 0.78
N ARG A 300 15.53 -5.09 -0.42
CA ARG A 300 14.20 -5.00 -1.03
C ARG A 300 13.25 -5.93 -0.28
N GLY A 301 11.94 -5.68 -0.40
CA GLY A 301 10.92 -6.56 0.14
C GLY A 301 10.79 -7.84 -0.69
N ALA A 302 10.15 -8.85 -0.12
CA ALA A 302 9.80 -10.09 -0.81
C ALA A 302 8.51 -10.67 -0.26
N HIS A 303 7.90 -11.60 -0.98
CA HIS A 303 6.90 -12.51 -0.43
C HIS A 303 7.59 -13.81 0.00
N GLU A 304 7.31 -14.28 1.20
CA GLU A 304 7.67 -15.63 1.62
C GLU A 304 6.48 -16.55 1.42
N TRP A 305 6.66 -17.53 0.56
CA TRP A 305 5.71 -18.58 0.29
C TRP A 305 6.08 -19.79 1.14
N ILE A 306 5.29 -20.06 2.17
CA ILE A 306 5.40 -21.24 3.01
C ILE A 306 4.54 -22.30 2.34
N VAL A 307 5.15 -23.40 1.88
CA VAL A 307 4.49 -24.40 1.04
C VAL A 307 4.68 -25.80 1.64
N GLU A 308 3.58 -26.51 1.74
CA GLU A 308 3.57 -27.94 2.07
C GLU A 308 3.27 -28.73 0.80
N PHE A 309 4.22 -29.57 0.38
CA PHE A 309 4.04 -30.40 -0.81
C PHE A 309 3.50 -31.78 -0.44
N GLU A 310 2.51 -32.25 -1.21
CA GLU A 310 2.15 -33.67 -1.27
C GLU A 310 3.13 -34.43 -2.17
N ARG A 311 3.58 -33.78 -3.26
CA ARG A 311 4.68 -34.27 -4.10
C ARG A 311 5.57 -33.07 -4.45
N GLU A 312 6.83 -33.17 -4.11
CA GLU A 312 7.81 -32.12 -4.39
C GLU A 312 8.00 -31.91 -5.92
N PRO A 313 8.37 -30.69 -6.34
CA PRO A 313 8.72 -30.44 -7.72
C PRO A 313 10.04 -31.15 -8.12
N ASP A 314 10.24 -31.35 -9.40
CA ASP A 314 11.52 -31.81 -9.97
C ASP A 314 12.68 -30.88 -9.61
N SER A 315 12.42 -29.58 -9.42
CA SER A 315 13.35 -28.56 -8.96
C SER A 315 12.61 -27.43 -8.26
N LEU A 316 13.00 -27.13 -7.03
CA LEU A 316 12.46 -25.97 -6.26
C LEU A 316 12.77 -24.64 -6.97
N GLU A 317 13.93 -24.52 -7.60
CA GLU A 317 14.32 -23.32 -8.35
C GLU A 317 13.39 -23.11 -9.57
N ARG A 318 13.14 -24.15 -10.37
CA ARG A 318 12.20 -24.09 -11.50
C ARG A 318 10.77 -23.82 -11.05
N PHE A 319 10.38 -24.36 -9.90
CA PHE A 319 9.06 -24.07 -9.31
C PHE A 319 8.95 -22.58 -8.94
N ALA A 320 9.96 -22.04 -8.26
CA ALA A 320 10.00 -20.62 -7.88
C ALA A 320 10.03 -19.69 -9.08
N GLU A 321 10.77 -20.03 -10.14
CA GLU A 321 10.80 -19.27 -11.40
C GLU A 321 9.45 -19.28 -12.11
N ALA A 322 8.81 -20.45 -12.19
CA ALA A 322 7.50 -20.59 -12.79
C ALA A 322 6.43 -19.81 -12.03
N LEU A 323 6.48 -19.85 -10.70
CA LEU A 323 5.58 -19.12 -9.81
C LEU A 323 5.73 -17.59 -9.99
N ASP A 324 6.96 -17.07 -9.98
CA ASP A 324 7.23 -15.63 -10.20
C ASP A 324 6.78 -15.17 -11.59
N GLY A 325 7.10 -15.95 -12.61
CA GLY A 325 6.72 -15.64 -13.98
C GLY A 325 5.21 -15.53 -14.17
N GLU A 326 4.46 -16.43 -13.57
CA GLU A 326 2.99 -16.40 -13.65
C GLU A 326 2.38 -15.29 -12.81
N LEU A 327 2.90 -15.03 -11.60
CA LEU A 327 2.46 -13.90 -10.78
C LEU A 327 2.62 -12.58 -11.52
N ARG A 328 3.74 -12.38 -12.20
CA ARG A 328 4.00 -11.20 -13.03
C ARG A 328 3.07 -11.11 -14.24
N ALA A 329 2.69 -12.25 -14.82
CA ALA A 329 1.79 -12.30 -15.97
C ALA A 329 0.34 -11.97 -15.59
N VAL A 330 -0.12 -12.40 -14.40
CA VAL A 330 -1.52 -12.24 -13.98
C VAL A 330 -1.79 -11.01 -13.11
N ASN A 331 -0.74 -10.34 -12.64
CA ASN A 331 -0.88 -9.14 -11.79
C ASN A 331 0.12 -8.07 -12.20
N SER A 332 -0.38 -7.01 -12.83
CA SER A 332 0.44 -5.88 -13.33
C SER A 332 1.13 -5.10 -12.22
N ASP A 333 0.47 -4.96 -11.04
CA ASP A 333 1.04 -4.26 -9.90
C ASP A 333 2.17 -5.07 -9.29
N TYR A 334 2.01 -6.39 -9.17
CA TYR A 334 3.10 -7.27 -8.76
C TYR A 334 4.29 -7.16 -9.74
N ASP A 335 4.07 -7.21 -11.06
CA ASP A 335 5.16 -7.06 -12.06
C ASP A 335 5.86 -5.69 -11.92
N ALA A 336 5.10 -4.60 -11.74
CA ALA A 336 5.67 -3.27 -11.49
C ALA A 336 6.55 -3.24 -10.22
N LYS A 337 6.10 -3.87 -9.12
CA LYS A 337 6.88 -3.94 -7.87
C LYS A 337 8.10 -4.86 -7.99
N ARG A 338 8.01 -5.95 -8.77
CA ARG A 338 9.17 -6.83 -9.07
C ARG A 338 10.30 -6.08 -9.79
N ARG A 339 9.98 -5.05 -10.53
CA ARG A 339 10.99 -4.18 -11.16
C ARG A 339 11.59 -3.17 -10.18
N THR A 340 10.91 -2.85 -9.06
CA THR A 340 11.24 -1.73 -8.19
C THR A 340 11.53 -2.13 -6.75
N THR A 341 10.50 -2.52 -6.01
CA THR A 341 10.51 -2.69 -4.55
C THR A 341 10.55 -4.14 -4.09
N LEU A 342 10.14 -5.08 -4.95
CA LEU A 342 10.12 -6.51 -4.62
C LEU A 342 11.29 -7.28 -5.24
N GLU A 343 11.90 -8.15 -4.46
CA GLU A 343 12.73 -9.26 -4.96
C GLU A 343 11.84 -10.43 -5.37
N ARG A 344 12.43 -11.44 -6.02
CA ARG A 344 11.75 -12.71 -6.27
C ARG A 344 11.33 -13.30 -4.92
N GLN A 345 10.16 -13.95 -4.92
CA GLN A 345 9.63 -14.58 -3.71
C GLN A 345 10.61 -15.59 -3.11
N ARG A 346 10.59 -15.68 -1.79
CA ARG A 346 11.29 -16.72 -1.03
C ARG A 346 10.35 -17.92 -0.90
N LEU A 347 10.88 -19.12 -1.10
CA LEU A 347 10.13 -20.37 -0.97
C LEU A 347 10.63 -21.12 0.27
N THR A 348 9.77 -21.31 1.24
CA THR A 348 10.03 -22.07 2.47
C THR A 348 9.17 -23.33 2.46
N VAL A 349 9.81 -24.47 2.27
CA VAL A 349 9.13 -25.78 2.28
C VAL A 349 9.00 -26.26 3.72
N VAL A 350 7.80 -26.68 4.09
CA VAL A 350 7.50 -27.25 5.40
C VAL A 350 7.10 -28.73 5.28
N GLU A 351 7.29 -29.47 6.37
CA GLU A 351 6.96 -30.88 6.45
C GLU A 351 5.45 -31.16 6.25
N ARG A 352 5.14 -32.32 5.72
CA ARG A 352 3.75 -32.78 5.55
C ARG A 352 3.02 -32.82 6.90
N GLY A 353 1.81 -32.26 6.91
CA GLY A 353 0.95 -32.21 8.08
C GLY A 353 1.21 -31.02 9.01
N ARG A 354 2.20 -30.17 8.73
CA ARG A 354 2.50 -28.99 9.56
C ARG A 354 1.32 -28.01 9.63
N PHE A 355 0.72 -27.69 8.52
CA PHE A 355 -0.46 -26.81 8.49
C PHE A 355 -1.65 -27.43 9.21
N LEU A 356 -1.88 -28.72 9.03
CA LEU A 356 -2.97 -29.42 9.73
C LEU A 356 -2.76 -29.44 11.25
N ALA A 357 -1.54 -29.71 11.69
CA ALA A 357 -1.19 -29.70 13.12
C ALA A 357 -1.36 -28.31 13.72
N TRP A 358 -0.87 -27.26 13.03
CA TRP A 358 -1.07 -25.87 13.43
C TRP A 358 -2.56 -25.50 13.52
N MET A 359 -3.38 -25.85 12.49
CA MET A 359 -4.82 -25.58 12.49
C MET A 359 -5.51 -26.24 13.69
N ARG A 360 -5.20 -27.51 13.98
CA ARG A 360 -5.77 -28.25 15.13
C ARG A 360 -5.42 -27.59 16.45
N ALA A 361 -4.15 -27.23 16.65
CA ALA A 361 -3.68 -26.58 17.87
C ALA A 361 -4.33 -25.19 18.10
N ARG A 362 -4.72 -24.51 17.03
CA ARG A 362 -5.33 -23.19 17.08
C ARG A 362 -6.86 -23.20 16.96
N GLY A 363 -7.49 -24.37 16.86
CA GLY A 363 -8.94 -24.49 16.64
C GLY A 363 -9.41 -23.84 15.34
N LYS A 364 -8.57 -23.85 14.30
CA LYS A 364 -8.84 -23.23 13.01
C LYS A 364 -9.22 -24.29 11.97
N ASN A 365 -10.14 -23.94 11.08
CA ASN A 365 -10.60 -24.82 9.99
C ASN A 365 -9.96 -24.47 8.62
N LYS A 366 -9.24 -23.33 8.55
CA LYS A 366 -8.60 -22.85 7.32
C LYS A 366 -7.31 -22.10 7.64
N VAL A 367 -6.35 -22.18 6.73
CA VAL A 367 -5.13 -21.37 6.73
C VAL A 367 -5.40 -20.08 5.95
N PRO A 368 -5.01 -18.90 6.46
CA PRO A 368 -5.00 -17.69 5.67
C PRO A 368 -3.99 -17.82 4.51
N ARG A 369 -4.47 -17.66 3.28
CA ARG A 369 -3.64 -17.80 2.06
C ARG A 369 -2.65 -16.66 1.89
N LEU A 370 -3.14 -15.44 2.06
CA LEU A 370 -2.38 -14.21 1.93
C LEU A 370 -2.57 -13.37 3.18
N VAL A 371 -1.48 -12.91 3.77
CA VAL A 371 -1.50 -12.10 4.99
C VAL A 371 -0.56 -10.89 4.83
N ASN A 372 -0.95 -9.75 5.43
CA ASN A 372 -0.14 -8.52 5.38
C ASN A 372 0.83 -8.39 6.56
N ASP A 373 0.85 -9.38 7.47
CA ASP A 373 1.80 -9.47 8.57
C ASP A 373 2.41 -10.87 8.68
N ARG A 374 3.39 -11.02 9.55
CA ARG A 374 4.10 -12.29 9.71
C ARG A 374 3.57 -13.20 10.81
N ARG A 375 2.58 -12.79 11.59
CA ARG A 375 2.14 -13.56 12.78
C ARG A 375 1.78 -15.01 12.46
N VAL A 376 0.93 -15.21 11.47
CA VAL A 376 0.51 -16.56 11.05
C VAL A 376 1.67 -17.34 10.45
N ALA A 377 2.47 -16.71 9.61
CA ALA A 377 3.65 -17.31 9.00
C ALA A 377 4.67 -17.78 10.05
N ASP A 378 5.02 -16.88 10.97
CA ASP A 378 5.98 -17.18 12.03
C ASP A 378 5.46 -18.25 12.99
N GLU A 379 4.15 -18.27 13.29
CA GLU A 379 3.52 -19.35 14.05
C GLU A 379 3.61 -20.71 13.33
N ILE A 380 3.35 -20.76 12.02
CA ILE A 380 3.44 -22.00 11.24
C ILE A 380 4.89 -22.49 11.16
N LEU A 381 5.84 -21.58 10.94
CA LEU A 381 7.26 -21.90 10.85
C LEU A 381 7.84 -22.38 12.18
N ALA A 382 7.45 -21.76 13.30
CA ALA A 382 7.87 -22.14 14.64
C ALA A 382 7.17 -23.41 15.17
N PHE A 383 6.06 -23.81 14.55
CA PHE A 383 5.27 -24.95 15.01
C PHE A 383 6.02 -26.26 14.74
N GLN A 384 6.38 -26.98 15.79
CA GLN A 384 6.97 -28.32 15.67
C GLN A 384 5.82 -29.34 15.57
N THR A 385 5.84 -30.16 14.53
CA THR A 385 5.01 -31.36 14.47
C THR A 385 5.55 -32.32 15.52
N GLU A 386 4.82 -32.57 16.60
CA GLU A 386 5.14 -33.70 17.47
C GLU A 386 5.18 -34.94 16.60
N GLN A 387 6.34 -35.55 16.50
CA GLN A 387 6.47 -36.88 15.89
C GLN A 387 5.59 -37.81 16.70
N THR A 388 4.43 -38.15 16.14
CA THR A 388 3.63 -39.28 16.65
C THR A 388 4.48 -40.51 16.44
N LEU A 389 5.07 -41.02 17.55
CA LEU A 389 5.68 -42.33 17.65
C LEU A 389 4.68 -43.44 17.32
#